data_376ad7540262e4052d4b578fb6f3d5cf
#
_entry.id   376ad7540262e4052d4b578fb6f3d5cf
#
_cell.length_a   1.000
_cell.length_b   1.000
_cell.length_c   1.000
_cell.angle_alpha   90.00
_cell.angle_beta   90.00
_cell.angle_gamma   90.00
#
_symmetry.space_group_name_H-M   'P 1'
#
loop_
_entity.id
_entity.type
_entity.pdbx_description
1 polymer ?
#
loop_
_entity_poly.entity_id
_entity_poly.type
_entity_poly.pdbx_seq_one_letter_code
_entity_poly.pdbx_strand_id
1 'polypeptide(L)'
;MATPSAVGRKQVKDILTEAKLVSADDLNKAIEEAKKQDRPLQQMVVDMKLADKVDVLQALSKEWRNKAVDLAEMEIDPDVVKIIPEATARRHHSLPFAKEDSVLLVAMADPRDFFVSEDIHLRTGFEVQGYLAMPEDILRELDKVYGVAGANKASELMKGVTEKATEAAGEGGEMKLEKFEEKTDVTEVDASAPEVEKIVNAIILAALQQKASDIHVEPFEDPAGKNSRLLVRYRVDGFLREAGFQVPWSFRNAVMAKIKIMTSSMNITERRIPQSGRIQVMAKGSPIEFRVEIVPTVYGESCVMRILDRKAVQVDIHRLGFLPDTLDRFLGLLKGVGGKKNFGLCLVCGPTGSGKSTTLYAALNHINRPDIKILTAENPVEYNLDGIVQVQVNPDLKLGEDKCFDFATALRSFLRLDPDVIMVGEIRDQETAHIAMEAAMTGHLVFSTIHTNDSPSSISRITDMGVPAFMVATTMKCVLAQRLCRRICKDCKTPHAPTLDEIAAFKANNLEIPAGAQLYSGKGCDTCGGSGFKGRCGIHELLVVDDVVRTATLKDVNADNIRNAAMLESPQKMRIITQDGL
;
A
#
# COMPACT_ATOMS: atom_id res chain seq x y z
N MET A 1 15.75 47.60 11.98
CA MET A 1 15.83 46.97 13.32
C MET A 1 16.11 45.51 13.08
N ALA A 2 17.23 45.02 13.55
CA ALA A 2 17.73 43.67 13.32
C ALA A 2 16.90 42.65 14.12
N THR A 3 16.51 41.58 13.49
CA THR A 3 15.89 40.38 14.10
C THR A 3 16.89 39.75 15.09
N PRO A 4 16.47 39.35 16.31
CA PRO A 4 17.35 38.65 17.24
C PRO A 4 17.79 37.31 16.68
N SER A 5 19.10 37.09 16.62
CA SER A 5 19.75 35.84 16.21
C SER A 5 19.29 34.68 17.08
N ALA A 6 18.95 33.57 16.45
CA ALA A 6 18.73 32.28 17.10
C ALA A 6 20.01 31.83 17.81
N VAL A 7 20.07 32.04 19.13
CA VAL A 7 21.06 31.40 20.01
C VAL A 7 20.82 29.90 19.90
N GLY A 8 21.83 29.13 19.48
CA GLY A 8 21.75 27.72 19.12
C GLY A 8 21.11 26.86 20.21
N ARG A 9 19.92 26.38 19.94
CA ARG A 9 19.25 25.37 20.76
C ARG A 9 20.00 24.04 20.58
N LYS A 10 20.65 23.56 21.67
CA LYS A 10 21.30 22.23 21.62
C LYS A 10 20.31 21.17 21.23
N GLN A 11 20.71 20.31 20.31
CA GLN A 11 19.91 19.15 19.86
C GLN A 11 20.04 18.00 20.85
N VAL A 12 19.08 17.08 20.86
CA VAL A 12 19.08 15.89 21.73
C VAL A 12 20.40 15.12 21.64
N LYS A 13 20.96 14.96 20.43
CA LYS A 13 22.25 14.27 20.20
C LYS A 13 23.41 14.91 20.98
N ASP A 14 23.45 16.24 21.00
CA ASP A 14 24.54 16.97 21.64
C ASP A 14 24.45 16.86 23.18
N ILE A 15 23.24 16.88 23.71
CA ILE A 15 22.97 16.73 25.15
C ILE A 15 23.34 15.34 25.63
N LEU A 16 22.95 14.28 24.89
CA LEU A 16 23.26 12.89 25.26
C LEU A 16 24.77 12.61 25.19
N THR A 17 25.47 13.25 24.24
CA THR A 17 26.93 13.14 24.12
C THR A 17 27.64 13.86 25.29
N GLU A 18 27.23 15.08 25.63
CA GLU A 18 27.81 15.86 26.74
C GLU A 18 27.55 15.22 28.11
N ALA A 19 26.36 14.61 28.27
CA ALA A 19 26.01 13.87 29.47
C ALA A 19 26.74 12.48 29.56
N LYS A 20 27.48 12.09 28.53
CA LYS A 20 28.20 10.81 28.43
C LYS A 20 27.28 9.58 28.64
N LEU A 21 26.02 9.69 28.30
CA LEU A 21 25.04 8.60 28.46
C LEU A 21 25.17 7.55 27.36
N VAL A 22 25.61 7.95 26.16
CA VAL A 22 25.72 7.07 25.00
C VAL A 22 27.04 7.30 24.30
N SER A 23 27.68 6.22 23.81
CA SER A 23 28.90 6.34 23.02
C SER A 23 28.62 7.00 21.66
N ALA A 24 29.62 7.66 21.07
CA ALA A 24 29.47 8.32 19.77
C ALA A 24 29.05 7.34 18.65
N ASP A 25 29.57 6.12 18.67
CA ASP A 25 29.27 5.10 17.67
C ASP A 25 27.83 4.57 17.81
N ASP A 26 27.39 4.33 19.04
CA ASP A 26 26.02 3.85 19.29
C ASP A 26 24.98 4.96 19.08
N LEU A 27 25.36 6.22 19.37
CA LEU A 27 24.50 7.36 19.08
C LEU A 27 24.28 7.55 17.57
N ASN A 28 25.31 7.35 16.73
CA ASN A 28 25.17 7.40 15.28
C ASN A 28 24.25 6.27 14.78
N LYS A 29 24.35 5.07 15.32
CA LYS A 29 23.43 3.95 15.01
C LYS A 29 21.99 4.29 15.41
N ALA A 30 21.80 4.87 16.60
CA ALA A 30 20.49 5.28 17.08
C ALA A 30 19.88 6.40 16.20
N ILE A 31 20.69 7.34 15.69
CA ILE A 31 20.24 8.38 14.76
C ILE A 31 19.79 7.79 13.42
N GLU A 32 20.54 6.85 12.86
CA GLU A 32 20.16 6.17 11.62
C GLU A 32 18.87 5.38 11.78
N GLU A 33 18.73 4.65 12.89
CA GLU A 33 17.54 3.86 13.16
C GLU A 33 16.32 4.72 13.47
N ALA A 34 16.50 5.83 14.20
CA ALA A 34 15.46 6.82 14.46
C ALA A 34 14.90 7.42 13.15
N LYS A 35 15.78 7.71 12.17
CA LYS A 35 15.37 8.20 10.85
C LYS A 35 14.63 7.14 10.04
N LYS A 36 15.07 5.86 10.09
CA LYS A 36 14.41 4.75 9.36
C LYS A 36 13.02 4.45 9.89
N GLN A 37 12.82 4.59 11.21
CA GLN A 37 11.57 4.25 11.88
C GLN A 37 10.66 5.46 12.09
N ASP A 38 11.10 6.67 11.71
CA ASP A 38 10.41 7.95 11.96
C ASP A 38 10.05 8.13 13.44
N ARG A 39 11.01 7.87 14.33
CA ARG A 39 10.85 7.95 15.79
C ARG A 39 11.80 8.98 16.40
N PRO A 40 11.41 9.68 17.49
CA PRO A 40 12.29 10.62 18.19
C PRO A 40 13.55 9.94 18.72
N LEU A 41 14.70 10.62 18.60
CA LEU A 41 16.00 10.07 18.99
C LEU A 41 16.06 9.68 20.47
N GLN A 42 15.47 10.46 21.37
CA GLN A 42 15.40 10.15 22.80
C GLN A 42 14.69 8.83 23.09
N GLN A 43 13.64 8.53 22.31
CA GLN A 43 12.93 7.27 22.43
C GLN A 43 13.78 6.10 21.89
N MET A 44 14.42 6.30 20.74
CA MET A 44 15.26 5.26 20.11
C MET A 44 16.43 4.84 20.99
N VAL A 45 17.05 5.78 21.70
CA VAL A 45 18.16 5.49 22.63
C VAL A 45 17.70 4.59 23.78
N VAL A 46 16.49 4.80 24.29
CA VAL A 46 15.90 3.95 25.34
C VAL A 46 15.48 2.59 24.78
N ASP A 47 14.85 2.55 23.61
CA ASP A 47 14.40 1.31 22.94
C ASP A 47 15.58 0.38 22.61
N MET A 48 16.71 0.95 22.20
CA MET A 48 17.96 0.22 21.95
C MET A 48 18.72 -0.15 23.23
N LYS A 49 18.20 0.23 24.41
CA LYS A 49 18.83 0.02 25.73
C LYS A 49 20.23 0.62 25.84
N LEU A 50 20.47 1.74 25.18
CA LEU A 50 21.75 2.45 25.22
C LEU A 50 21.87 3.37 26.43
N ALA A 51 20.74 3.84 26.97
CA ALA A 51 20.66 4.58 28.23
C ALA A 51 19.31 4.32 28.91
N ASP A 52 19.25 4.50 30.23
CA ASP A 52 18.01 4.39 30.99
C ASP A 52 17.11 5.60 30.74
N LYS A 53 15.79 5.35 30.73
CA LYS A 53 14.75 6.37 30.54
C LYS A 53 14.91 7.56 31.49
N VAL A 54 15.16 7.27 32.76
CA VAL A 54 15.29 8.30 33.82
C VAL A 54 16.50 9.19 33.55
N ASP A 55 17.63 8.60 33.16
CA ASP A 55 18.86 9.34 32.87
C ASP A 55 18.70 10.25 31.65
N VAL A 56 18.02 9.76 30.59
CA VAL A 56 17.72 10.55 29.39
C VAL A 56 16.81 11.74 29.74
N LEU A 57 15.72 11.50 30.49
CA LEU A 57 14.82 12.56 30.93
C LEU A 57 15.51 13.60 31.81
N GLN A 58 16.37 13.18 32.74
CA GLN A 58 17.13 14.09 33.60
C GLN A 58 18.13 14.96 32.82
N ALA A 59 18.85 14.35 31.86
CA ALA A 59 19.81 15.09 31.03
C ALA A 59 19.11 16.16 30.19
N LEU A 60 17.98 15.79 29.54
CA LEU A 60 17.19 16.71 28.73
C LEU A 60 16.53 17.81 29.60
N SER A 61 15.93 17.43 30.74
CA SER A 61 15.29 18.33 31.69
C SER A 61 16.27 19.42 32.20
N LYS A 62 17.48 19.01 32.57
CA LYS A 62 18.53 19.90 33.04
C LYS A 62 18.97 20.92 31.98
N GLU A 63 19.20 20.46 30.76
CA GLU A 63 19.68 21.34 29.69
C GLU A 63 18.57 22.25 29.14
N TRP A 64 17.34 21.70 29.01
CA TRP A 64 16.19 22.47 28.51
C TRP A 64 15.55 23.36 29.59
N ARG A 65 15.93 23.19 30.86
CA ARG A 65 15.37 23.89 32.02
C ARG A 65 13.85 23.72 32.14
N ASN A 66 13.34 22.58 31.72
CA ASN A 66 11.95 22.20 31.87
C ASN A 66 11.83 21.03 32.85
N LYS A 67 10.77 21.02 33.65
CA LYS A 67 10.49 19.89 34.55
C LYS A 67 10.18 18.65 33.71
N ALA A 68 10.67 17.49 34.13
CA ALA A 68 10.29 16.20 33.57
C ALA A 68 9.25 15.50 34.43
N VAL A 69 8.42 14.69 33.81
CA VAL A 69 7.42 13.85 34.46
C VAL A 69 7.48 12.43 33.93
N ASP A 70 7.42 11.46 34.83
CA ASP A 70 7.24 10.05 34.46
C ASP A 70 5.76 9.67 34.57
N LEU A 71 5.13 9.51 33.41
CA LEU A 71 3.71 9.19 33.30
C LEU A 71 3.38 7.75 33.74
N ALA A 72 4.40 6.86 33.79
CA ALA A 72 4.18 5.47 34.20
C ALA A 72 3.86 5.31 35.71
N GLU A 73 4.25 6.28 36.52
CA GLU A 73 4.04 6.27 37.98
C GLU A 73 2.86 7.12 38.45
N MET A 74 2.07 7.68 37.50
CA MET A 74 0.98 8.60 37.81
C MET A 74 -0.39 8.00 37.46
N GLU A 75 -1.37 8.19 38.35
CA GLU A 75 -2.79 8.06 38.02
C GLU A 75 -3.28 9.37 37.40
N ILE A 76 -3.68 9.32 36.14
CA ILE A 76 -4.12 10.50 35.38
C ILE A 76 -5.64 10.44 35.23
N ASP A 77 -6.31 11.53 35.63
CA ASP A 77 -7.75 11.64 35.48
C ASP A 77 -8.14 11.70 33.99
N PRO A 78 -8.94 10.76 33.48
CA PRO A 78 -9.40 10.74 32.10
C PRO A 78 -10.11 12.03 31.65
N ASP A 79 -10.76 12.74 32.58
CA ASP A 79 -11.47 13.98 32.25
C ASP A 79 -10.49 15.15 32.05
N VAL A 80 -9.33 15.13 32.68
CA VAL A 80 -8.25 16.10 32.42
C VAL A 80 -7.62 15.82 31.05
N VAL A 81 -7.42 14.55 30.68
CA VAL A 81 -6.88 14.18 29.35
C VAL A 81 -7.80 14.66 28.23
N LYS A 82 -9.11 14.59 28.41
CA LYS A 82 -10.12 14.99 27.40
C LYS A 82 -10.24 16.51 27.21
N ILE A 83 -9.56 17.35 28.00
CA ILE A 83 -9.54 18.80 27.81
C ILE A 83 -8.90 19.16 26.47
N ILE A 84 -7.86 18.43 26.05
CA ILE A 84 -7.26 18.58 24.72
C ILE A 84 -7.93 17.58 23.77
N PRO A 85 -8.42 18.01 22.59
CA PRO A 85 -8.98 17.06 21.62
C PRO A 85 -7.95 15.96 21.24
N GLU A 86 -8.38 14.70 21.13
CA GLU A 86 -7.50 13.54 20.84
C GLU A 86 -6.59 13.79 19.64
N ALA A 87 -7.13 14.36 18.55
CA ALA A 87 -6.37 14.65 17.34
C ALA A 87 -5.20 15.61 17.60
N THR A 88 -5.41 16.65 18.43
CA THR A 88 -4.40 17.60 18.84
C THR A 88 -3.38 16.93 19.76
N ALA A 89 -3.84 16.17 20.76
CA ALA A 89 -3.00 15.47 21.72
C ALA A 89 -2.05 14.48 21.03
N ARG A 90 -2.57 13.69 20.07
CA ARG A 90 -1.76 12.73 19.30
C ARG A 90 -0.84 13.39 18.29
N ARG A 91 -1.29 14.45 17.60
CA ARG A 91 -0.47 15.18 16.64
C ARG A 91 0.78 15.78 17.27
N HIS A 92 0.60 16.37 18.44
CA HIS A 92 1.65 17.10 19.13
C HIS A 92 2.38 16.27 20.20
N HIS A 93 2.07 14.99 20.34
CA HIS A 93 2.58 14.14 21.43
C HIS A 93 2.48 14.88 22.76
N SER A 94 1.26 15.31 23.10
CA SER A 94 0.96 16.13 24.27
C SER A 94 -0.19 15.51 25.06
N LEU A 95 0.00 15.38 26.37
CA LEU A 95 -0.97 14.77 27.27
C LEU A 95 -1.19 15.68 28.49
N PRO A 96 -2.37 16.27 28.68
CA PRO A 96 -2.66 16.98 29.94
C PRO A 96 -2.81 15.95 31.06
N PHE A 97 -2.07 16.14 32.13
CA PHE A 97 -2.06 15.23 33.28
C PHE A 97 -2.57 15.86 34.58
N ALA A 98 -2.62 17.18 34.65
CA ALA A 98 -3.21 17.90 35.78
C ALA A 98 -3.71 19.29 35.34
N LYS A 99 -4.65 19.82 36.10
CA LYS A 99 -5.20 21.16 35.93
C LYS A 99 -5.13 21.90 37.26
N GLU A 100 -4.53 23.10 37.24
CA GLU A 100 -4.41 23.99 38.38
C GLU A 100 -5.02 25.36 38.01
N ASP A 101 -6.19 25.67 38.56
CA ASP A 101 -6.95 26.89 38.24
C ASP A 101 -7.09 27.14 36.71
N SER A 102 -6.35 28.15 36.19
CA SER A 102 -6.30 28.54 34.78
C SER A 102 -5.13 27.92 34.00
N VAL A 103 -4.30 27.10 34.67
CA VAL A 103 -3.11 26.48 34.05
C VAL A 103 -3.34 25.00 33.81
N LEU A 104 -3.03 24.54 32.61
CA LEU A 104 -3.04 23.14 32.23
C LEU A 104 -1.61 22.60 32.21
N LEU A 105 -1.33 21.59 33.04
CA LEU A 105 -0.04 20.93 33.07
C LEU A 105 -0.03 19.84 32.00
N VAL A 106 0.86 19.99 30.99
CA VAL A 106 0.86 19.13 29.80
C VAL A 106 2.21 18.44 29.66
N ALA A 107 2.21 17.12 29.64
CA ALA A 107 3.35 16.30 29.29
C ALA A 107 3.57 16.36 27.77
N MET A 108 4.80 16.71 27.34
CA MET A 108 5.15 16.93 25.95
C MET A 108 6.49 16.28 25.61
N ALA A 109 6.63 15.83 24.38
CA ALA A 109 7.91 15.29 23.88
C ALA A 109 9.01 16.36 23.75
N ASP A 110 8.63 17.59 23.44
CA ASP A 110 9.49 18.80 23.50
C ASP A 110 8.70 19.98 24.09
N PRO A 111 8.85 20.26 25.40
CA PRO A 111 8.12 21.35 26.06
C PRO A 111 8.60 22.76 25.67
N ARG A 112 9.61 22.88 24.81
CA ARG A 112 10.11 24.15 24.26
C ARG A 112 9.38 24.56 22.98
N ASP A 113 8.50 23.69 22.46
CA ASP A 113 7.72 24.00 21.27
C ASP A 113 6.59 24.97 21.62
N PHE A 114 6.85 26.24 21.37
CA PHE A 114 5.91 27.32 21.64
C PHE A 114 4.63 27.17 20.79
N PHE A 115 4.74 26.66 19.56
CA PHE A 115 3.57 26.51 18.68
C PHE A 115 2.58 25.48 19.21
N VAL A 116 3.08 24.40 19.82
CA VAL A 116 2.23 23.39 20.47
C VAL A 116 1.51 23.98 21.68
N SER A 117 2.22 24.71 22.52
CA SER A 117 1.65 25.37 23.71
C SER A 117 0.60 26.41 23.32
N GLU A 118 0.85 27.18 22.26
CA GLU A 118 -0.08 28.18 21.74
C GLU A 118 -1.32 27.55 21.09
N ASP A 119 -1.16 26.47 20.29
CA ASP A 119 -2.30 25.76 19.70
C ASP A 119 -3.22 25.15 20.78
N ILE A 120 -2.64 24.59 21.83
CA ILE A 120 -3.40 24.07 22.99
C ILE A 120 -4.11 25.22 23.71
N HIS A 121 -3.42 26.34 23.96
CA HIS A 121 -4.02 27.52 24.61
C HIS A 121 -5.22 28.07 23.82
N LEU A 122 -5.06 28.24 22.50
CA LEU A 122 -6.13 28.76 21.61
C LEU A 122 -7.37 27.84 21.59
N ARG A 123 -7.16 26.53 21.71
CA ARG A 123 -8.26 25.55 21.65
C ARG A 123 -8.96 25.34 23.00
N THR A 124 -8.23 25.50 24.09
CA THR A 124 -8.72 25.13 25.43
C THR A 124 -9.00 26.35 26.32
N GLY A 125 -8.39 27.50 26.00
CA GLY A 125 -8.44 28.72 26.82
C GLY A 125 -7.59 28.68 28.09
N PHE A 126 -6.84 27.58 28.33
CA PHE A 126 -5.95 27.45 29.48
C PHE A 126 -4.53 27.88 29.16
N GLU A 127 -3.85 28.47 30.13
CA GLU A 127 -2.39 28.64 30.05
C GLU A 127 -1.72 27.27 30.12
N VAL A 128 -0.72 27.03 29.26
CA VAL A 128 -0.05 25.72 29.14
C VAL A 128 1.30 25.75 29.82
N GLN A 129 1.49 24.89 30.81
CA GLN A 129 2.79 24.61 31.39
C GLN A 129 3.30 23.25 30.92
N GLY A 130 4.30 23.26 30.01
CA GLY A 130 4.88 22.06 29.44
C GLY A 130 5.85 21.33 30.37
N TYR A 131 5.70 20.02 30.47
CA TYR A 131 6.59 19.09 31.16
C TYR A 131 7.16 18.09 30.17
N LEU A 132 8.45 17.81 30.29
CA LEU A 132 9.10 16.81 29.43
C LEU A 132 8.65 15.39 29.81
N ALA A 133 8.21 14.59 28.83
CA ALA A 133 7.91 13.18 29.00
C ALA A 133 8.36 12.37 27.79
N MET A 134 8.49 11.05 27.97
CA MET A 134 8.82 10.15 26.85
C MET A 134 7.64 10.05 25.88
N PRO A 135 7.88 10.14 24.55
CA PRO A 135 6.84 10.09 23.54
C PRO A 135 5.98 8.82 23.61
N GLU A 136 6.57 7.67 23.90
CA GLU A 136 5.86 6.41 24.00
C GLU A 136 4.94 6.33 25.23
N ASP A 137 5.37 6.90 26.36
CA ASP A 137 4.53 6.98 27.56
C ASP A 137 3.31 7.88 27.32
N ILE A 138 3.51 9.01 26.62
CA ILE A 138 2.41 9.90 26.22
C ILE A 138 1.40 9.14 25.36
N LEU A 139 1.85 8.41 24.33
CA LEU A 139 0.97 7.65 23.46
C LEU A 139 0.26 6.52 24.19
N ARG A 140 0.95 5.82 25.09
CA ARG A 140 0.37 4.76 25.90
C ARG A 140 -0.75 5.27 26.81
N GLU A 141 -0.56 6.41 27.46
CA GLU A 141 -1.60 7.01 28.32
C GLU A 141 -2.77 7.56 27.49
N LEU A 142 -2.51 8.13 26.32
CA LEU A 142 -3.56 8.50 25.37
C LEU A 142 -4.37 7.29 24.91
N ASP A 143 -3.71 6.15 24.67
CA ASP A 143 -4.38 4.90 24.27
C ASP A 143 -5.24 4.31 25.40
N LYS A 144 -4.89 4.51 26.66
CA LYS A 144 -5.74 4.10 27.80
C LYS A 144 -7.05 4.90 27.86
N VAL A 145 -7.00 6.19 27.57
CA VAL A 145 -8.16 7.08 27.70
C VAL A 145 -9.02 7.10 26.43
N TYR A 146 -8.38 7.11 25.25
CA TYR A 146 -9.06 7.23 23.96
C TYR A 146 -9.16 5.91 23.19
N GLY A 147 -8.55 4.82 23.70
CA GLY A 147 -8.41 3.55 23.01
C GLY A 147 -7.25 3.54 21.98
N VAL A 148 -6.85 2.34 21.56
CA VAL A 148 -5.79 2.19 20.56
C VAL A 148 -6.23 2.87 19.26
N ALA A 149 -5.40 3.79 18.77
CA ALA A 149 -5.72 4.65 17.63
C ALA A 149 -6.31 3.83 16.47
N GLY A 150 -7.61 3.99 16.27
CA GLY A 150 -8.31 3.57 15.06
C GLY A 150 -9.22 2.36 15.12
N ALA A 151 -9.04 1.37 16.02
CA ALA A 151 -9.89 0.17 16.05
C ALA A 151 -11.24 0.43 16.74
N ASN A 152 -11.24 1.23 17.80
CA ASN A 152 -12.45 1.52 18.56
C ASN A 152 -13.28 2.67 17.95
N LYS A 153 -12.65 3.60 17.25
CA LYS A 153 -13.30 4.81 16.75
C LYS A 153 -14.34 4.54 15.66
N ALA A 154 -14.05 3.61 14.74
CA ALA A 154 -15.03 3.20 13.73
C ALA A 154 -16.22 2.45 14.36
N SER A 155 -15.96 1.61 15.38
CA SER A 155 -17.01 0.87 16.09
C SER A 155 -17.86 1.77 16.99
N GLU A 156 -17.27 2.75 17.68
CA GLU A 156 -18.01 3.73 18.51
C GLU A 156 -18.81 4.72 17.67
N LEU A 157 -18.24 5.22 16.56
CA LEU A 157 -18.96 6.07 15.60
C LEU A 157 -20.17 5.34 15.03
N MET A 158 -20.03 4.04 14.72
CA MET A 158 -21.13 3.25 14.20
C MET A 158 -22.17 2.93 15.26
N LYS A 159 -21.81 2.69 16.51
CA LYS A 159 -22.76 2.53 17.62
C LYS A 159 -23.61 3.79 17.84
N GLY A 160 -22.97 4.96 17.91
CA GLY A 160 -23.68 6.22 18.07
C GLY A 160 -24.60 6.58 16.90
N VAL A 161 -24.27 6.14 15.67
CA VAL A 161 -25.13 6.30 14.49
C VAL A 161 -26.28 5.28 14.53
N THR A 162 -26.04 4.07 14.98
CA THR A 162 -27.07 3.01 15.06
C THR A 162 -28.15 3.36 16.11
N GLU A 163 -27.77 3.91 17.26
CA GLU A 163 -28.69 4.36 18.29
C GLU A 163 -29.60 5.52 17.79
N LYS A 164 -29.01 6.54 17.11
CA LYS A 164 -29.77 7.66 16.54
C LYS A 164 -30.61 7.26 15.33
N ALA A 165 -30.18 6.25 14.53
CA ALA A 165 -30.94 5.77 13.40
C ALA A 165 -32.21 5.02 13.83
N THR A 166 -32.20 4.39 15.01
CA THR A 166 -33.39 3.73 15.57
C THR A 166 -34.43 4.75 16.05
N GLU A 167 -33.97 5.91 16.52
CA GLU A 167 -34.85 7.03 16.89
C GLU A 167 -35.41 7.80 15.67
N ALA A 168 -34.61 7.93 14.59
CA ALA A 168 -34.99 8.67 13.36
C ALA A 168 -35.88 7.86 12.40
N ALA A 169 -35.96 6.53 12.55
CA ALA A 169 -36.82 5.69 11.72
C ALA A 169 -38.34 5.91 11.94
N GLY A 170 -38.69 6.79 12.87
CA GLY A 170 -40.07 7.19 13.15
C GLY A 170 -40.62 8.37 12.33
N GLU A 171 -39.79 9.16 11.66
CA GLU A 171 -40.22 10.31 10.89
C GLU A 171 -39.56 10.37 9.51
N GLY A 172 -40.33 10.15 8.46
CA GLY A 172 -39.90 10.23 7.07
C GLY A 172 -39.56 11.69 6.65
N GLY A 173 -38.31 12.05 6.79
CA GLY A 173 -37.76 13.34 6.34
C GLY A 173 -36.65 13.16 5.32
N GLU A 174 -36.84 13.69 4.12
CA GLU A 174 -35.76 13.84 3.11
C GLU A 174 -34.66 14.77 3.64
N MET A 175 -33.44 14.25 3.76
CA MET A 175 -32.28 15.02 4.21
C MET A 175 -31.68 15.78 3.02
N LYS A 176 -31.69 17.12 3.08
CA LYS A 176 -31.02 17.99 2.10
C LYS A 176 -29.49 17.96 2.34
N LEU A 177 -28.75 17.61 1.30
CA LEU A 177 -27.29 17.64 1.28
C LEU A 177 -26.80 18.96 0.66
N GLU A 178 -25.97 19.69 1.39
CA GLU A 178 -25.25 20.86 0.87
C GLU A 178 -23.93 20.45 0.21
N LYS A 179 -23.58 21.12 -0.90
CA LYS A 179 -22.34 20.89 -1.65
C LYS A 179 -21.14 21.42 -0.88
N PHE A 180 -20.11 20.59 -0.72
CA PHE A 180 -18.80 21.03 -0.27
C PHE A 180 -17.74 20.73 -1.34
N GLU A 181 -17.00 21.77 -1.73
CA GLU A 181 -15.82 21.73 -2.59
C GLU A 181 -14.55 21.83 -1.73
N GLU A 182 -14.25 20.83 -0.89
CA GLU A 182 -12.97 20.77 -0.17
C GLU A 182 -12.46 19.33 -0.06
N LYS A 183 -11.13 19.20 -0.16
CA LYS A 183 -10.43 17.91 0.05
C LYS A 183 -10.68 17.45 1.48
N THR A 184 -11.52 16.44 1.65
CA THR A 184 -11.90 15.91 2.96
C THR A 184 -10.75 15.12 3.57
N ASP A 185 -10.25 15.53 4.74
CA ASP A 185 -9.30 14.73 5.53
C ASP A 185 -10.08 13.67 6.33
N VAL A 186 -9.92 12.40 5.95
CA VAL A 186 -10.61 11.27 6.61
C VAL A 186 -10.00 10.91 7.97
N THR A 187 -8.87 11.49 8.35
CA THR A 187 -8.26 11.26 9.68
C THR A 187 -8.84 12.18 10.76
N GLU A 188 -9.48 13.28 10.37
CA GLU A 188 -10.15 14.23 11.25
C GLU A 188 -11.67 14.06 11.11
N VAL A 189 -12.26 13.22 11.96
CA VAL A 189 -13.73 13.10 12.01
C VAL A 189 -14.24 14.23 12.89
N ASP A 190 -14.77 15.29 12.27
CA ASP A 190 -15.41 16.38 12.98
C ASP A 190 -16.71 15.88 13.64
N ALA A 191 -16.90 16.18 14.93
CA ALA A 191 -18.10 15.84 15.66
C ALA A 191 -19.37 16.52 15.11
N SER A 192 -19.21 17.59 14.34
CA SER A 192 -20.29 18.34 13.68
C SER A 192 -20.66 17.80 12.29
N ALA A 193 -19.86 16.85 11.74
CA ALA A 193 -20.12 16.31 10.40
C ALA A 193 -21.44 15.55 10.33
N PRO A 194 -22.17 15.61 9.18
CA PRO A 194 -23.37 14.83 8.97
C PRO A 194 -23.15 13.34 9.22
N GLU A 195 -24.16 12.63 9.72
CA GLU A 195 -24.04 11.19 10.07
C GLU A 195 -23.58 10.31 8.91
N VAL A 196 -24.03 10.61 7.69
CA VAL A 196 -23.63 9.90 6.47
C VAL A 196 -22.14 10.07 6.18
N GLU A 197 -21.61 11.26 6.41
CA GLU A 197 -20.17 11.54 6.25
C GLU A 197 -19.33 10.77 7.26
N LYS A 198 -19.79 10.73 8.52
CA LYS A 198 -19.13 9.91 9.56
C LYS A 198 -19.09 8.42 9.19
N ILE A 199 -20.18 7.90 8.62
CA ILE A 199 -20.25 6.50 8.15
C ILE A 199 -19.25 6.26 7.03
N VAL A 200 -19.23 7.10 5.99
CA VAL A 200 -18.33 6.93 4.84
C VAL A 200 -16.88 7.06 5.28
N ASN A 201 -16.56 8.06 6.12
CA ASN A 201 -15.23 8.25 6.67
C ASN A 201 -14.80 7.05 7.53
N ALA A 202 -15.69 6.50 8.37
CA ALA A 202 -15.41 5.31 9.17
C ALA A 202 -15.13 4.08 8.27
N ILE A 203 -15.89 3.89 7.18
CA ILE A 203 -15.66 2.82 6.21
C ILE A 203 -14.26 2.95 5.59
N ILE A 204 -13.90 4.15 5.14
CA ILE A 204 -12.59 4.40 4.51
C ILE A 204 -11.45 4.23 5.51
N LEU A 205 -11.56 4.83 6.71
CA LEU A 205 -10.52 4.75 7.73
C LEU A 205 -10.25 3.31 8.18
N ALA A 206 -11.32 2.53 8.42
CA ALA A 206 -11.17 1.13 8.82
C ALA A 206 -10.50 0.28 7.73
N ALA A 207 -10.79 0.56 6.44
CA ALA A 207 -10.13 -0.09 5.33
C ALA A 207 -8.63 0.23 5.27
N LEU A 208 -8.26 1.51 5.43
CA LEU A 208 -6.86 1.95 5.43
C LEU A 208 -6.07 1.35 6.59
N GLN A 209 -6.67 1.24 7.77
CA GLN A 209 -6.03 0.63 8.94
C GLN A 209 -5.78 -0.86 8.74
N GLN A 210 -6.73 -1.58 8.13
CA GLN A 210 -6.60 -2.98 7.81
C GLN A 210 -5.72 -3.25 6.58
N LYS A 211 -5.20 -2.18 5.92
CA LYS A 211 -4.42 -2.26 4.67
C LYS A 211 -5.19 -3.01 3.58
N ALA A 212 -6.47 -2.74 3.48
CA ALA A 212 -7.30 -3.30 2.42
C ALA A 212 -6.85 -2.80 1.04
N SER A 213 -7.00 -3.64 0.02
CA SER A 213 -6.82 -3.25 -1.37
C SER A 213 -8.10 -2.71 -1.99
N ASP A 214 -9.25 -3.23 -1.56
CA ASP A 214 -10.56 -2.84 -2.08
C ASP A 214 -11.58 -2.78 -0.95
N ILE A 215 -12.52 -1.84 -1.07
CA ILE A 215 -13.69 -1.67 -0.21
C ILE A 215 -14.92 -2.01 -1.03
N HIS A 216 -15.74 -2.92 -0.55
CA HIS A 216 -17.02 -3.30 -1.14
C HIS A 216 -18.15 -2.81 -0.26
N VAL A 217 -19.12 -2.09 -0.83
CA VAL A 217 -20.32 -1.60 -0.14
C VAL A 217 -21.53 -2.08 -0.95
N GLU A 218 -22.25 -3.06 -0.41
CA GLU A 218 -23.20 -3.86 -1.17
C GLU A 218 -24.54 -3.97 -0.44
N PRO A 219 -25.68 -3.64 -1.08
CA PRO A 219 -27.00 -3.79 -0.48
C PRO A 219 -27.49 -5.24 -0.59
N PHE A 220 -27.93 -5.81 0.53
CA PHE A 220 -28.58 -7.13 0.60
C PHE A 220 -29.92 -6.99 1.30
N GLU A 221 -30.99 -7.35 0.62
CA GLU A 221 -32.34 -7.37 1.16
C GLU A 221 -32.73 -8.82 1.52
N ASP A 222 -33.26 -8.98 2.74
CA ASP A 222 -33.86 -10.23 3.16
C ASP A 222 -35.31 -10.26 2.66
N PRO A 223 -35.75 -11.30 1.91
CA PRO A 223 -37.13 -11.43 1.48
C PRO A 223 -38.16 -11.37 2.62
N ALA A 224 -37.75 -11.72 3.85
CA ALA A 224 -38.57 -11.59 5.05
C ALA A 224 -38.52 -10.20 5.69
N GLY A 225 -37.72 -9.25 5.14
CA GLY A 225 -37.59 -7.87 5.57
C GLY A 225 -36.86 -7.65 6.92
N LYS A 226 -36.44 -8.72 7.59
CA LYS A 226 -35.88 -8.64 8.96
C LYS A 226 -34.38 -8.41 9.03
N ASN A 227 -33.63 -8.79 7.97
CA ASN A 227 -32.17 -8.75 7.94
C ASN A 227 -31.58 -7.95 6.76
N SER A 228 -32.37 -7.01 6.21
CA SER A 228 -31.87 -6.13 5.15
C SER A 228 -30.75 -5.25 5.66
N ARG A 229 -29.61 -5.22 4.96
CA ARG A 229 -28.40 -4.53 5.41
C ARG A 229 -27.57 -4.00 4.24
N LEU A 230 -26.86 -2.92 4.49
CA LEU A 230 -25.76 -2.49 3.62
C LEU A 230 -24.47 -3.14 4.14
N LEU A 231 -24.02 -4.19 3.43
CA LEU A 231 -22.85 -4.97 3.82
C LEU A 231 -21.58 -4.26 3.36
N VAL A 232 -20.66 -4.04 4.29
CA VAL A 232 -19.32 -3.52 4.01
C VAL A 232 -18.31 -4.64 4.15
N ARG A 233 -17.50 -4.86 3.12
CA ARG A 233 -16.44 -5.86 3.11
C ARG A 233 -15.13 -5.25 2.65
N TYR A 234 -14.04 -5.73 3.20
CA TYR A 234 -12.67 -5.33 2.83
C TYR A 234 -11.92 -6.49 2.19
N ARG A 235 -11.23 -6.22 1.10
CA ARG A 235 -10.28 -7.19 0.54
C ARG A 235 -8.93 -6.97 1.17
N VAL A 236 -8.53 -7.89 2.06
CA VAL A 236 -7.24 -7.86 2.77
C VAL A 236 -6.44 -9.09 2.35
N ASP A 237 -5.22 -8.88 1.86
CA ASP A 237 -4.34 -9.95 1.34
C ASP A 237 -5.02 -10.87 0.31
N GLY A 238 -5.92 -10.30 -0.52
CA GLY A 238 -6.66 -11.01 -1.58
C GLY A 238 -8.00 -11.60 -1.14
N PHE A 239 -8.33 -11.67 0.15
CA PHE A 239 -9.57 -12.26 0.67
C PHE A 239 -10.55 -11.19 1.13
N LEU A 240 -11.83 -11.40 0.81
CA LEU A 240 -12.91 -10.57 1.32
C LEU A 240 -13.24 -10.95 2.76
N ARG A 241 -13.35 -9.93 3.62
CA ARG A 241 -13.76 -10.04 5.02
C ARG A 241 -14.80 -9.00 5.32
N GLU A 242 -15.77 -9.31 6.17
CA GLU A 242 -16.72 -8.32 6.66
C GLU A 242 -16.02 -7.27 7.53
N ALA A 243 -16.52 -6.04 7.48
CA ALA A 243 -15.91 -4.89 8.16
C ALA A 243 -16.01 -4.94 9.69
N GLY A 244 -16.80 -5.88 10.26
CA GLY A 244 -17.01 -6.01 11.69
C GLY A 244 -18.04 -5.01 12.27
N PHE A 245 -18.69 -4.21 11.43
CA PHE A 245 -19.79 -3.33 11.77
C PHE A 245 -20.87 -3.38 10.68
N GLN A 246 -22.08 -2.99 11.03
CA GLN A 246 -23.22 -2.96 10.11
C GLN A 246 -23.65 -1.54 9.84
N VAL A 247 -23.96 -1.23 8.59
CA VAL A 247 -24.61 0.02 8.20
C VAL A 247 -26.11 -0.25 8.10
N PRO A 248 -26.96 0.51 8.82
CA PRO A 248 -28.40 0.32 8.74
C PRO A 248 -28.93 0.49 7.31
N TRP A 249 -29.93 -0.31 6.94
CA TRP A 249 -30.54 -0.31 5.61
C TRP A 249 -31.03 1.05 5.14
N SER A 250 -31.53 1.88 6.06
CA SER A 250 -32.00 3.24 5.78
C SER A 250 -30.94 4.15 5.19
N PHE A 251 -29.66 3.91 5.46
CA PHE A 251 -28.53 4.72 4.97
C PHE A 251 -28.04 4.33 3.57
N ARG A 252 -28.52 3.22 2.96
CA ARG A 252 -27.97 2.69 1.70
C ARG A 252 -27.87 3.72 0.57
N ASN A 253 -28.96 4.49 0.37
CA ASN A 253 -29.00 5.50 -0.69
C ASN A 253 -28.15 6.73 -0.36
N ALA A 254 -28.14 7.14 0.91
CA ALA A 254 -27.38 8.31 1.37
C ALA A 254 -25.86 8.05 1.31
N VAL A 255 -25.41 6.86 1.69
CA VAL A 255 -23.99 6.44 1.58
C VAL A 255 -23.56 6.43 0.12
N MET A 256 -24.35 5.86 -0.80
CA MET A 256 -24.05 5.88 -2.24
C MET A 256 -24.01 7.31 -2.81
N ALA A 257 -24.97 8.14 -2.43
CA ALA A 257 -24.99 9.54 -2.85
C ALA A 257 -23.74 10.30 -2.34
N LYS A 258 -23.34 10.09 -1.07
CA LYS A 258 -22.11 10.71 -0.53
C LYS A 258 -20.85 10.24 -1.26
N ILE A 259 -20.72 8.94 -1.55
CA ILE A 259 -19.60 8.41 -2.34
C ILE A 259 -19.57 9.07 -3.74
N LYS A 260 -20.71 9.21 -4.43
CA LYS A 260 -20.79 9.90 -5.72
C LYS A 260 -20.38 11.37 -5.62
N ILE A 261 -20.81 12.07 -4.58
CA ILE A 261 -20.41 13.46 -4.33
C ILE A 261 -18.89 13.57 -4.21
N MET A 262 -18.26 12.64 -3.46
CA MET A 262 -16.81 12.64 -3.27
C MET A 262 -16.03 12.39 -4.56
N THR A 263 -16.61 11.76 -5.58
CA THR A 263 -15.94 11.57 -6.88
C THR A 263 -15.93 12.81 -7.76
N SER A 264 -16.79 13.81 -7.49
CA SER A 264 -17.00 15.04 -8.28
C SER A 264 -17.37 14.81 -9.76
N SER A 265 -17.34 13.58 -10.27
CA SER A 265 -17.58 13.23 -11.68
C SER A 265 -18.87 12.42 -11.91
N MET A 266 -19.41 11.79 -10.86
CA MET A 266 -20.59 10.95 -10.96
C MET A 266 -21.88 11.75 -10.81
N ASN A 267 -22.93 11.32 -11.53
CA ASN A 267 -24.27 11.88 -11.39
C ASN A 267 -24.96 11.24 -10.17
N ILE A 268 -25.30 12.09 -9.19
CA ILE A 268 -25.88 11.66 -7.91
C ILE A 268 -27.30 11.11 -8.10
N THR A 269 -28.05 11.67 -9.05
CA THR A 269 -29.46 11.31 -9.30
C THR A 269 -29.63 10.11 -10.21
N GLU A 270 -28.62 9.79 -11.04
CA GLU A 270 -28.67 8.64 -11.94
C GLU A 270 -28.27 7.37 -11.17
N ARG A 271 -29.17 6.37 -11.16
CA ARG A 271 -29.00 5.11 -10.42
C ARG A 271 -29.22 3.86 -11.28
N ARG A 272 -29.44 4.04 -12.59
CA ARG A 272 -29.82 2.97 -13.50
C ARG A 272 -28.69 2.47 -14.38
N ILE A 273 -27.58 3.22 -14.42
CA ILE A 273 -26.42 2.90 -15.25
C ILE A 273 -25.17 2.81 -14.38
N PRO A 274 -24.18 1.97 -14.78
CA PRO A 274 -22.87 1.96 -14.14
C PRO A 274 -22.18 3.33 -14.23
N GLN A 275 -21.45 3.70 -13.18
CA GLN A 275 -20.69 4.94 -13.12
C GLN A 275 -19.31 4.69 -12.53
N SER A 276 -18.31 5.35 -13.10
CA SER A 276 -16.91 5.25 -12.67
C SER A 276 -16.40 6.63 -12.26
N GLY A 277 -15.56 6.69 -11.23
CA GLY A 277 -14.99 7.95 -10.77
C GLY A 277 -13.76 7.76 -9.89
N ARG A 278 -13.23 8.87 -9.39
CA ARG A 278 -12.06 8.89 -8.51
C ARG A 278 -12.34 9.75 -7.28
N ILE A 279 -11.88 9.28 -6.12
CA ILE A 279 -11.89 10.04 -4.88
C ILE A 279 -10.44 10.27 -4.47
N GLN A 280 -10.10 11.49 -4.06
CA GLN A 280 -8.83 11.80 -3.43
C GLN A 280 -9.09 12.27 -2.00
N VAL A 281 -8.44 11.63 -1.04
CA VAL A 281 -8.51 12.02 0.36
C VAL A 281 -7.11 12.19 0.94
N MET A 282 -6.99 13.01 1.96
CA MET A 282 -5.78 13.10 2.76
C MET A 282 -5.91 12.15 3.95
N ALA A 283 -4.98 11.22 4.10
CA ALA A 283 -4.92 10.33 5.25
C ALA A 283 -3.51 10.35 5.86
N LYS A 284 -3.40 10.75 7.13
CA LYS A 284 -2.11 10.89 7.82
C LYS A 284 -1.08 11.73 7.05
N GLY A 285 -1.52 12.85 6.47
CA GLY A 285 -0.69 13.74 5.68
C GLY A 285 -0.21 13.17 4.33
N SER A 286 -0.84 12.09 3.85
CA SER A 286 -0.56 11.48 2.55
C SER A 286 -1.81 11.48 1.68
N PRO A 287 -1.72 11.88 0.40
CA PRO A 287 -2.83 11.76 -0.52
C PRO A 287 -3.03 10.28 -0.88
N ILE A 288 -4.25 9.80 -0.67
CA ILE A 288 -4.71 8.47 -1.09
C ILE A 288 -5.78 8.66 -2.15
N GLU A 289 -5.67 7.92 -3.24
CA GLU A 289 -6.65 7.92 -4.31
C GLU A 289 -7.46 6.62 -4.29
N PHE A 290 -8.76 6.73 -4.57
CA PHE A 290 -9.64 5.59 -4.75
C PHE A 290 -10.21 5.63 -6.16
N ARG A 291 -10.17 4.50 -6.86
CA ARG A 291 -11.01 4.27 -8.04
C ARG A 291 -12.33 3.69 -7.57
N VAL A 292 -13.40 4.33 -7.97
CA VAL A 292 -14.76 4.01 -7.54
C VAL A 292 -15.56 3.53 -8.74
N GLU A 293 -16.14 2.35 -8.61
CA GLU A 293 -17.07 1.77 -9.55
C GLU A 293 -18.40 1.55 -8.84
N ILE A 294 -19.48 2.10 -9.39
CA ILE A 294 -20.84 1.92 -8.88
C ILE A 294 -21.67 1.28 -9.97
N VAL A 295 -22.37 0.21 -9.61
CA VAL A 295 -23.26 -0.50 -10.52
C VAL A 295 -24.64 -0.67 -9.91
N PRO A 296 -25.74 -0.54 -10.70
CA PRO A 296 -27.08 -0.84 -10.24
C PRO A 296 -27.23 -2.34 -9.97
N THR A 297 -27.91 -2.68 -8.88
CA THR A 297 -28.29 -4.05 -8.53
C THR A 297 -29.77 -4.11 -8.21
N VAL A 298 -30.31 -5.31 -8.00
CA VAL A 298 -31.73 -5.52 -7.68
C VAL A 298 -32.16 -4.77 -6.41
N TYR A 299 -31.27 -4.63 -5.43
CA TYR A 299 -31.57 -4.04 -4.13
C TYR A 299 -31.05 -2.61 -3.95
N GLY A 300 -30.55 -1.99 -5.01
CA GLY A 300 -29.95 -0.66 -4.99
C GLY A 300 -28.59 -0.66 -5.67
N GLU A 301 -27.78 0.37 -5.44
CA GLU A 301 -26.45 0.48 -6.03
C GLU A 301 -25.41 -0.27 -5.20
N SER A 302 -24.52 -1.00 -5.85
CA SER A 302 -23.32 -1.60 -5.26
C SER A 302 -22.09 -0.79 -5.65
N CYS A 303 -21.17 -0.60 -4.71
CA CYS A 303 -19.96 0.19 -4.90
C CYS A 303 -18.72 -0.64 -4.57
N VAL A 304 -17.70 -0.52 -5.42
CA VAL A 304 -16.35 -1.00 -5.14
C VAL A 304 -15.38 0.18 -5.22
N MET A 305 -14.59 0.38 -4.17
CA MET A 305 -13.55 1.40 -4.14
C MET A 305 -12.18 0.72 -4.03
N ARG A 306 -11.35 0.81 -5.07
CA ARG A 306 -9.97 0.32 -5.05
C ARG A 306 -9.05 1.37 -4.49
N ILE A 307 -8.26 1.00 -3.48
CA ILE A 307 -7.33 1.89 -2.78
C ILE A 307 -6.02 1.95 -3.56
N LEU A 308 -5.60 3.16 -3.93
CA LEU A 308 -4.34 3.43 -4.62
C LEU A 308 -3.45 4.26 -3.68
N ASP A 309 -2.55 3.60 -2.96
CA ASP A 309 -1.59 4.26 -2.06
C ASP A 309 -0.32 4.61 -2.83
N ARG A 310 -0.17 5.90 -3.18
CA ARG A 310 0.97 6.38 -3.97
C ARG A 310 2.32 6.34 -3.22
N LYS A 311 2.33 6.24 -1.88
CA LYS A 311 3.57 6.17 -1.08
C LYS A 311 4.10 4.75 -0.88
N ALA A 312 3.28 3.74 -1.07
CA ALA A 312 3.65 2.34 -0.79
C ALA A 312 4.68 1.75 -1.77
N VAL A 313 5.31 2.53 -2.65
CA VAL A 313 5.74 2.00 -3.93
C VAL A 313 7.20 2.18 -4.30
N GLN A 314 8.08 2.43 -3.40
CA GLN A 314 9.48 2.06 -3.63
C GLN A 314 9.65 0.55 -3.34
N VAL A 315 9.04 -0.29 -4.18
CA VAL A 315 9.20 -1.74 -4.00
C VAL A 315 10.56 -2.14 -4.54
N ASP A 316 11.43 -2.49 -3.61
CA ASP A 316 12.70 -3.13 -3.91
C ASP A 316 12.43 -4.54 -4.49
N ILE A 317 13.00 -4.83 -5.67
CA ILE A 317 12.85 -6.10 -6.37
C ILE A 317 13.28 -7.30 -5.50
N HIS A 318 14.23 -7.09 -4.59
CA HIS A 318 14.69 -8.11 -3.63
C HIS A 318 13.64 -8.50 -2.57
N ARG A 319 12.56 -7.72 -2.43
CA ARG A 319 11.47 -7.98 -1.46
C ARG A 319 10.23 -8.63 -2.07
N LEU A 320 10.23 -8.88 -3.37
CA LEU A 320 9.07 -9.42 -4.08
C LEU A 320 8.82 -10.92 -3.84
N GLY A 321 9.80 -11.64 -3.27
CA GLY A 321 9.67 -13.06 -2.96
C GLY A 321 10.35 -13.98 -3.98
N PHE A 322 11.17 -13.45 -4.87
CA PHE A 322 11.98 -14.27 -5.76
C PHE A 322 12.90 -15.21 -4.98
N LEU A 323 13.05 -16.44 -5.47
CA LEU A 323 14.17 -17.28 -5.07
C LEU A 323 15.49 -16.67 -5.55
N PRO A 324 16.59 -16.77 -4.79
CA PRO A 324 17.85 -16.09 -5.10
C PRO A 324 18.37 -16.37 -6.52
N ASP A 325 18.37 -17.63 -6.95
CA ASP A 325 18.83 -18.02 -8.28
C ASP A 325 17.90 -17.51 -9.42
N THR A 326 16.59 -17.46 -9.18
CA THR A 326 15.61 -16.88 -10.13
C THR A 326 15.81 -15.38 -10.24
N LEU A 327 16.04 -14.69 -9.11
CA LEU A 327 16.32 -13.25 -9.10
C LEU A 327 17.61 -12.93 -9.84
N ASP A 328 18.69 -13.63 -9.54
CA ASP A 328 20.01 -13.42 -10.18
C ASP A 328 19.92 -13.58 -11.69
N ARG A 329 19.21 -14.63 -12.15
CA ARG A 329 18.95 -14.83 -13.59
C ARG A 329 18.14 -13.70 -14.18
N PHE A 330 17.04 -13.31 -13.52
CA PHE A 330 16.19 -12.22 -14.01
C PHE A 330 16.96 -10.90 -14.07
N LEU A 331 17.68 -10.52 -13.02
CA LEU A 331 18.51 -9.31 -12.99
C LEU A 331 19.65 -9.36 -14.01
N GLY A 332 20.23 -10.55 -14.24
CA GLY A 332 21.22 -10.76 -15.29
C GLY A 332 20.70 -10.46 -16.70
N LEU A 333 19.41 -10.76 -16.94
CA LEU A 333 18.74 -10.43 -18.20
C LEU A 333 18.45 -8.93 -18.35
N LEU A 334 18.37 -8.17 -17.26
CA LEU A 334 18.14 -6.73 -17.29
C LEU A 334 19.43 -5.94 -17.44
N LYS A 335 20.56 -6.47 -17.00
CA LYS A 335 21.88 -5.84 -17.10
C LYS A 335 22.48 -6.09 -18.47
N GLY A 336 23.04 -5.06 -19.10
CA GLY A 336 23.85 -5.24 -20.30
C GLY A 336 25.15 -5.99 -20.00
N VAL A 337 25.65 -6.78 -20.94
CA VAL A 337 26.91 -7.50 -20.82
C VAL A 337 28.05 -6.67 -21.39
N GLY A 338 29.13 -6.46 -20.61
CA GLY A 338 30.35 -5.80 -21.10
C GLY A 338 30.17 -4.33 -21.52
N GLY A 339 29.30 -3.57 -20.84
CA GLY A 339 29.06 -2.16 -21.12
C GLY A 339 28.14 -1.88 -22.32
N LYS A 340 27.61 -2.94 -22.97
CA LYS A 340 26.62 -2.80 -24.04
C LYS A 340 25.22 -2.64 -23.44
N LYS A 341 24.41 -1.75 -24.05
CA LYS A 341 22.99 -1.61 -23.70
C LYS A 341 22.29 -2.95 -23.94
N ASN A 342 21.41 -3.31 -23.03
CA ASN A 342 20.60 -4.51 -23.16
C ASN A 342 19.37 -4.20 -24.02
N PHE A 343 18.92 -5.14 -24.83
CA PHE A 343 17.75 -4.99 -25.70
C PHE A 343 16.96 -6.30 -25.77
N GLY A 344 15.71 -6.20 -26.18
CA GLY A 344 14.79 -7.33 -26.29
C GLY A 344 13.54 -7.15 -25.42
N LEU A 345 12.58 -8.05 -25.57
CA LEU A 345 11.31 -8.00 -24.86
C LEU A 345 11.32 -8.89 -23.61
N CYS A 346 10.97 -8.32 -22.48
CA CYS A 346 10.72 -9.00 -21.21
C CYS A 346 9.22 -8.92 -20.90
N LEU A 347 8.53 -10.07 -20.83
CA LEU A 347 7.11 -10.13 -20.49
C LEU A 347 6.91 -10.58 -19.06
N VAL A 348 5.91 -9.99 -18.38
CA VAL A 348 5.40 -10.48 -17.10
C VAL A 348 3.96 -10.94 -17.31
N CYS A 349 3.67 -12.22 -17.00
CA CYS A 349 2.35 -12.78 -17.21
C CYS A 349 1.69 -13.27 -15.91
N GLY A 350 0.39 -13.43 -15.95
CA GLY A 350 -0.43 -13.90 -14.84
C GLY A 350 -1.80 -13.25 -14.80
N PRO A 351 -2.71 -13.73 -13.94
CA PRO A 351 -4.05 -13.17 -13.81
C PRO A 351 -4.02 -11.76 -13.22
N THR A 352 -5.20 -11.13 -13.22
CA THR A 352 -5.40 -9.86 -12.52
C THR A 352 -5.09 -10.02 -11.03
N GLY A 353 -4.37 -9.04 -10.46
CA GLY A 353 -3.99 -9.08 -9.04
C GLY A 353 -2.79 -9.98 -8.71
N SER A 354 -2.08 -10.55 -9.70
CA SER A 354 -0.86 -11.33 -9.46
C SER A 354 0.39 -10.49 -9.17
N GLY A 355 0.29 -9.16 -9.19
CA GLY A 355 1.39 -8.25 -8.86
C GLY A 355 2.28 -7.87 -10.05
N LYS A 356 1.84 -8.08 -11.31
CA LYS A 356 2.62 -7.78 -12.52
C LYS A 356 3.19 -6.36 -12.56
N SER A 357 2.32 -5.36 -12.37
CA SER A 357 2.73 -3.94 -12.38
C SER A 357 3.76 -3.64 -11.29
N THR A 358 3.59 -4.21 -10.10
CA THR A 358 4.54 -4.07 -9.00
C THR A 358 5.92 -4.61 -9.38
N THR A 359 5.99 -5.77 -10.04
CA THR A 359 7.24 -6.39 -10.48
C THR A 359 7.88 -5.58 -11.60
N LEU A 360 7.10 -5.10 -12.58
CA LEU A 360 7.60 -4.22 -13.64
C LEU A 360 8.17 -2.92 -13.06
N TYR A 361 7.46 -2.27 -12.15
CA TYR A 361 7.93 -1.04 -11.52
C TYR A 361 9.20 -1.27 -10.69
N ALA A 362 9.29 -2.39 -9.96
CA ALA A 362 10.50 -2.75 -9.24
C ALA A 362 11.68 -3.02 -10.18
N ALA A 363 11.44 -3.65 -11.34
CA ALA A 363 12.45 -3.85 -12.37
C ALA A 363 12.89 -2.53 -13.01
N LEU A 364 11.94 -1.63 -13.34
CA LEU A 364 12.25 -0.29 -13.85
C LEU A 364 13.06 0.52 -12.84
N ASN A 365 12.66 0.55 -11.58
CA ASN A 365 13.41 1.23 -10.51
C ASN A 365 14.83 0.68 -10.34
N HIS A 366 15.00 -0.65 -10.48
CA HIS A 366 16.32 -1.28 -10.37
C HIS A 366 17.30 -0.85 -11.46
N ILE A 367 16.79 -0.60 -12.70
CA ILE A 367 17.60 -0.17 -13.83
C ILE A 367 17.59 1.35 -14.04
N ASN A 368 16.78 2.09 -13.29
CA ASN A 368 16.65 3.54 -13.40
C ASN A 368 17.94 4.23 -12.94
N ARG A 369 18.59 4.90 -13.88
CA ARG A 369 19.81 5.68 -13.67
C ARG A 369 19.76 6.96 -14.51
N PRO A 370 20.49 8.00 -14.13
CA PRO A 370 20.49 9.28 -14.87
C PRO A 370 20.90 9.18 -16.35
N ASP A 371 21.64 8.13 -16.71
CA ASP A 371 22.12 7.86 -18.07
C ASP A 371 21.19 6.97 -18.90
N ILE A 372 20.03 6.60 -18.37
CA ILE A 372 19.03 5.73 -19.02
C ILE A 372 17.69 6.45 -19.13
N LYS A 373 17.19 6.60 -20.34
CA LYS A 373 15.88 7.18 -20.60
C LYS A 373 14.80 6.10 -20.62
N ILE A 374 13.88 6.15 -19.65
CA ILE A 374 12.79 5.21 -19.49
C ILE A 374 11.45 5.90 -19.80
N LEU A 375 10.69 5.33 -20.74
CA LEU A 375 9.34 5.78 -21.09
C LEU A 375 8.34 4.67 -20.78
N THR A 376 7.16 5.03 -20.21
CA THR A 376 6.08 4.08 -19.96
C THR A 376 4.77 4.55 -20.59
N ALA A 377 4.00 3.61 -21.16
CA ALA A 377 2.62 3.81 -21.58
C ALA A 377 1.71 2.94 -20.72
N GLU A 378 0.75 3.55 -20.04
CA GLU A 378 -0.05 2.88 -18.99
C GLU A 378 -1.53 3.27 -19.06
N ASN A 379 -2.42 2.37 -18.60
CA ASN A 379 -3.86 2.66 -18.51
C ASN A 379 -4.49 2.06 -17.24
N PRO A 380 -4.51 2.86 -16.17
CA PRO A 380 -3.83 4.14 -16.00
C PRO A 380 -2.44 3.95 -15.35
N VAL A 381 -1.72 5.06 -15.12
CA VAL A 381 -0.54 5.10 -14.24
C VAL A 381 -0.99 4.79 -12.82
N GLU A 382 -0.42 3.74 -12.21
CA GLU A 382 -0.81 3.32 -10.85
C GLU A 382 -0.18 4.24 -9.80
N TYR A 383 1.09 4.62 -9.97
CA TYR A 383 1.81 5.59 -9.15
C TYR A 383 3.04 6.14 -9.86
N ASN A 384 3.49 7.31 -9.45
CA ASN A 384 4.59 8.00 -10.08
C ASN A 384 5.93 7.38 -9.69
N LEU A 385 6.78 7.16 -10.69
CA LEU A 385 8.16 6.74 -10.54
C LEU A 385 9.07 7.94 -10.80
N ASP A 386 9.95 8.25 -9.86
CA ASP A 386 10.91 9.34 -10.04
C ASP A 386 11.92 9.03 -11.14
N GLY A 387 12.24 10.03 -11.97
CA GLY A 387 13.17 9.89 -13.09
C GLY A 387 12.64 9.09 -14.31
N ILE A 388 11.35 8.69 -14.31
CA ILE A 388 10.70 7.94 -15.39
C ILE A 388 9.60 8.79 -16.02
N VAL A 389 9.55 8.86 -17.34
CA VAL A 389 8.50 9.57 -18.07
C VAL A 389 7.32 8.62 -18.28
N GLN A 390 6.26 8.82 -17.52
CA GLN A 390 5.07 7.98 -17.54
C GLN A 390 3.95 8.66 -18.33
N VAL A 391 3.43 7.96 -19.33
CA VAL A 391 2.36 8.43 -20.21
C VAL A 391 1.11 7.63 -19.94
N GLN A 392 0.05 8.29 -19.55
CA GLN A 392 -1.25 7.66 -19.41
C GLN A 392 -1.98 7.72 -20.74
N VAL A 393 -2.22 6.55 -21.36
CA VAL A 393 -3.04 6.45 -22.56
C VAL A 393 -4.51 6.64 -22.23
N ASN A 394 -5.25 7.17 -23.19
CA ASN A 394 -6.68 7.37 -23.10
C ASN A 394 -7.35 6.97 -24.43
N PRO A 395 -7.83 5.72 -24.56
CA PRO A 395 -8.44 5.23 -25.79
C PRO A 395 -9.72 5.99 -26.21
N ASP A 396 -10.37 6.70 -25.28
CA ASP A 396 -11.54 7.52 -25.58
C ASP A 396 -11.18 8.84 -26.24
N LEU A 397 -9.90 9.26 -26.16
CA LEU A 397 -9.40 10.47 -26.78
C LEU A 397 -9.11 10.21 -28.26
N LYS A 398 -9.98 10.76 -29.14
CA LYS A 398 -9.81 10.70 -30.59
C LYS A 398 -8.75 11.68 -31.06
N LEU A 399 -7.77 11.19 -31.82
CA LEU A 399 -6.70 11.97 -32.46
C LEU A 399 -6.96 12.22 -33.97
N GLY A 400 -8.21 12.03 -34.43
CA GLY A 400 -8.69 12.10 -35.81
C GLY A 400 -9.85 11.16 -36.00
N GLU A 401 -10.26 10.90 -37.28
CA GLU A 401 -11.45 10.09 -37.56
C GLU A 401 -11.27 8.62 -37.13
N ASP A 402 -10.05 8.04 -37.30
CA ASP A 402 -9.78 6.61 -37.06
C ASP A 402 -8.66 6.34 -36.04
N LYS A 403 -8.20 7.34 -35.29
CA LYS A 403 -7.09 7.18 -34.34
C LYS A 403 -7.49 7.60 -32.94
N CYS A 404 -7.15 6.77 -31.95
CA CYS A 404 -7.27 7.10 -30.54
C CYS A 404 -5.87 7.11 -29.87
N PHE A 405 -5.80 7.67 -28.67
CA PHE A 405 -4.56 7.71 -27.90
C PHE A 405 -4.42 6.42 -27.08
N ASP A 406 -4.09 5.32 -27.77
CA ASP A 406 -3.88 3.98 -27.25
C ASP A 406 -2.40 3.61 -27.06
N PHE A 407 -2.13 2.36 -26.67
CA PHE A 407 -0.77 1.86 -26.48
C PHE A 407 0.04 1.87 -27.77
N ALA A 408 -0.55 1.49 -28.90
CA ALA A 408 0.14 1.46 -30.19
C ALA A 408 0.56 2.87 -30.64
N THR A 409 -0.31 3.86 -30.48
CA THR A 409 -0.04 5.27 -30.78
C THR A 409 1.05 5.85 -29.88
N ALA A 410 1.00 5.54 -28.56
CA ALA A 410 2.03 5.95 -27.62
C ALA A 410 3.40 5.35 -27.97
N LEU A 411 3.47 4.05 -28.26
CA LEU A 411 4.70 3.35 -28.66
C LEU A 411 5.34 3.95 -29.90
N ARG A 412 4.56 4.20 -30.98
CA ARG A 412 5.07 4.86 -32.18
C ARG A 412 5.70 6.22 -31.88
N SER A 413 5.15 6.95 -30.92
CA SER A 413 5.69 8.23 -30.50
C SER A 413 6.98 8.05 -29.70
N PHE A 414 7.06 7.01 -28.85
CA PHE A 414 8.25 6.73 -28.04
C PHE A 414 9.49 6.46 -28.87
N LEU A 415 9.37 5.73 -29.97
CA LEU A 415 10.49 5.44 -30.88
C LEU A 415 11.15 6.69 -31.46
N ARG A 416 10.53 7.87 -31.37
CA ARG A 416 11.06 9.17 -31.78
C ARG A 416 11.55 10.05 -30.64
N LEU A 417 11.48 9.52 -29.40
CA LEU A 417 11.86 10.25 -28.19
C LEU A 417 13.19 9.76 -27.59
N ASP A 418 13.99 9.02 -28.35
CA ASP A 418 15.30 8.49 -27.93
C ASP A 418 15.25 7.72 -26.61
N PRO A 419 14.41 6.68 -26.47
CA PRO A 419 14.34 5.87 -25.26
C PRO A 419 15.46 4.82 -25.25
N ASP A 420 15.91 4.44 -24.05
CA ASP A 420 16.70 3.22 -23.84
C ASP A 420 15.81 2.06 -23.41
N VAL A 421 14.78 2.37 -22.61
CA VAL A 421 13.84 1.41 -22.04
C VAL A 421 12.41 1.90 -22.29
N ILE A 422 11.57 0.98 -22.73
CA ILE A 422 10.14 1.21 -22.96
C ILE A 422 9.34 0.23 -22.13
N MET A 423 8.32 0.69 -21.40
CA MET A 423 7.33 -0.17 -20.77
C MET A 423 5.95 0.08 -21.36
N VAL A 424 5.29 -0.98 -21.77
CA VAL A 424 3.89 -0.99 -22.22
C VAL A 424 3.07 -1.71 -21.16
N GLY A 425 2.07 -1.06 -20.61
CA GLY A 425 1.27 -1.62 -19.51
C GLY A 425 0.78 -3.02 -19.81
N GLU A 426 0.27 -3.25 -21.00
CA GLU A 426 -0.15 -4.59 -21.45
C GLU A 426 -0.22 -4.70 -22.97
N ILE A 427 -0.05 -5.91 -23.49
CA ILE A 427 -0.28 -6.27 -24.90
C ILE A 427 -1.62 -7.00 -25.00
N ARG A 428 -2.60 -6.37 -25.69
CA ARG A 428 -3.94 -6.91 -25.91
C ARG A 428 -4.24 -7.24 -27.37
N ASP A 429 -3.56 -6.58 -28.29
CA ASP A 429 -3.84 -6.61 -29.72
C ASP A 429 -2.57 -6.80 -30.55
N GLN A 430 -2.76 -7.16 -31.83
CA GLN A 430 -1.70 -7.43 -32.77
C GLN A 430 -0.80 -6.21 -33.02
N GLU A 431 -1.40 -5.03 -33.13
CA GLU A 431 -0.68 -3.81 -33.47
C GLU A 431 0.31 -3.42 -32.39
N THR A 432 -0.16 -3.41 -31.11
CA THR A 432 0.71 -3.16 -29.94
C THR A 432 1.82 -4.21 -29.83
N ALA A 433 1.48 -5.51 -30.06
CA ALA A 433 2.45 -6.59 -30.03
C ALA A 433 3.55 -6.40 -31.09
N HIS A 434 3.16 -6.08 -32.31
CA HIS A 434 4.10 -5.88 -33.42
C HIS A 434 5.06 -4.72 -33.15
N ILE A 435 4.56 -3.55 -32.75
CA ILE A 435 5.39 -2.37 -32.46
C ILE A 435 6.33 -2.62 -31.27
N ALA A 436 5.87 -3.32 -30.22
CA ALA A 436 6.70 -3.69 -29.09
C ALA A 436 7.88 -4.59 -29.50
N MET A 437 7.63 -5.56 -30.40
CA MET A 437 8.67 -6.42 -30.97
C MET A 437 9.63 -5.65 -31.88
N GLU A 438 9.14 -4.74 -32.73
CA GLU A 438 9.98 -3.87 -33.56
C GLU A 438 10.90 -2.99 -32.69
N ALA A 439 10.36 -2.40 -31.62
CA ALA A 439 11.16 -1.64 -30.66
C ALA A 439 12.26 -2.51 -30.04
N ALA A 440 11.94 -3.75 -29.68
CA ALA A 440 12.92 -4.70 -29.14
C ALA A 440 13.99 -5.09 -30.17
N MET A 441 13.63 -5.23 -31.46
CA MET A 441 14.56 -5.53 -32.53
C MET A 441 15.52 -4.36 -32.84
N THR A 442 15.03 -3.13 -32.69
CA THR A 442 15.81 -1.91 -32.97
C THR A 442 16.73 -1.49 -31.82
N GLY A 443 16.87 -2.30 -30.77
CA GLY A 443 17.88 -2.11 -29.74
C GLY A 443 17.37 -1.56 -28.41
N HIS A 444 16.03 -1.53 -28.20
CA HIS A 444 15.43 -1.07 -26.95
C HIS A 444 15.17 -2.24 -26.01
N LEU A 445 15.27 -2.02 -24.70
CA LEU A 445 14.77 -2.95 -23.71
C LEU A 445 13.29 -2.66 -23.49
N VAL A 446 12.44 -3.63 -23.85
CA VAL A 446 10.99 -3.46 -23.78
C VAL A 446 10.40 -4.34 -22.68
N PHE A 447 9.57 -3.76 -21.83
CA PHE A 447 8.78 -4.46 -20.82
C PHE A 447 7.31 -4.40 -21.16
N SER A 448 6.59 -5.50 -20.91
CA SER A 448 5.14 -5.48 -20.99
C SER A 448 4.51 -6.56 -20.14
N THR A 449 3.17 -6.52 -20.04
CA THR A 449 2.39 -7.62 -19.45
C THR A 449 1.50 -8.29 -20.48
N ILE A 450 1.17 -9.54 -20.20
CA ILE A 450 0.19 -10.30 -20.95
C ILE A 450 -0.63 -11.16 -19.99
N HIS A 451 -1.89 -11.43 -20.34
CA HIS A 451 -2.79 -12.25 -19.54
C HIS A 451 -2.76 -13.71 -20.00
N THR A 452 -1.78 -14.46 -19.55
CA THR A 452 -1.67 -15.92 -19.73
C THR A 452 -1.42 -16.59 -18.37
N ASN A 453 -1.61 -17.90 -18.31
CA ASN A 453 -1.50 -18.64 -17.05
C ASN A 453 -0.05 -19.04 -16.69
N ASP A 454 0.80 -19.24 -17.67
CA ASP A 454 2.19 -19.67 -17.55
C ASP A 454 3.07 -18.99 -18.61
N SER A 455 4.38 -19.14 -18.47
CA SER A 455 5.36 -18.48 -19.33
C SER A 455 5.36 -19.05 -20.76
N PRO A 456 5.33 -20.38 -21.01
CA PRO A 456 5.31 -20.91 -22.37
C PRO A 456 4.07 -20.50 -23.17
N SER A 457 2.88 -20.49 -22.54
CA SER A 457 1.64 -20.04 -23.17
C SER A 457 1.68 -18.58 -23.60
N SER A 458 2.53 -17.75 -22.98
CA SER A 458 2.69 -16.37 -23.41
C SER A 458 3.35 -16.24 -24.79
N ILE A 459 4.31 -17.13 -25.10
CA ILE A 459 4.97 -17.17 -26.39
C ILE A 459 3.95 -17.56 -27.48
N SER A 460 3.18 -18.63 -27.24
CA SER A 460 2.11 -19.05 -28.16
C SER A 460 1.07 -17.94 -28.36
N ARG A 461 0.66 -17.28 -27.27
CA ARG A 461 -0.34 -16.20 -27.32
C ARG A 461 0.08 -15.00 -28.17
N ILE A 462 1.34 -14.58 -28.10
CA ILE A 462 1.87 -13.50 -28.94
C ILE A 462 1.85 -13.91 -30.42
N THR A 463 2.16 -15.16 -30.71
CA THR A 463 2.10 -15.68 -32.08
C THR A 463 0.66 -15.79 -32.58
N ASP A 464 -0.28 -16.22 -31.74
CA ASP A 464 -1.71 -16.25 -32.05
C ASP A 464 -2.28 -14.85 -32.34
N MET A 465 -1.68 -13.80 -31.79
CA MET A 465 -2.02 -12.42 -32.12
C MET A 465 -1.52 -11.99 -33.50
N GLY A 466 -0.83 -12.87 -34.24
CA GLY A 466 -0.34 -12.59 -35.60
C GLY A 466 1.11 -12.11 -35.68
N VAL A 467 1.87 -12.17 -34.58
CA VAL A 467 3.32 -11.87 -34.62
C VAL A 467 4.07 -13.11 -35.12
N PRO A 468 4.92 -12.99 -36.16
CA PRO A 468 5.64 -14.14 -36.69
C PRO A 468 6.57 -14.80 -35.66
N ALA A 469 6.60 -16.13 -35.63
CA ALA A 469 7.38 -16.91 -34.67
C ALA A 469 8.88 -16.55 -34.68
N PHE A 470 9.46 -16.24 -35.85
CA PHE A 470 10.86 -15.83 -35.94
C PHE A 470 11.12 -14.50 -35.21
N MET A 471 10.16 -13.60 -35.26
CA MET A 471 10.25 -12.31 -34.57
C MET A 471 10.19 -12.48 -33.06
N VAL A 472 9.26 -13.33 -32.58
CA VAL A 472 9.16 -13.69 -31.16
C VAL A 472 10.45 -14.36 -30.69
N ALA A 473 10.94 -15.36 -31.41
CA ALA A 473 12.13 -16.13 -31.04
C ALA A 473 13.41 -15.27 -30.98
N THR A 474 13.52 -14.24 -31.83
CA THR A 474 14.71 -13.38 -31.87
C THR A 474 14.69 -12.21 -30.91
N THR A 475 13.51 -11.70 -30.56
CA THR A 475 13.38 -10.48 -29.74
C THR A 475 13.09 -10.77 -28.29
N MET A 476 12.36 -11.85 -27.99
CA MET A 476 12.00 -12.17 -26.61
C MET A 476 13.19 -12.65 -25.80
N LYS A 477 13.42 -12.03 -24.64
CA LYS A 477 14.48 -12.40 -23.69
C LYS A 477 13.98 -13.36 -22.63
N CYS A 478 12.85 -13.02 -22.06
CA CYS A 478 12.24 -13.85 -21.02
C CYS A 478 10.74 -13.61 -20.90
N VAL A 479 10.10 -14.58 -20.31
CA VAL A 479 8.73 -14.47 -19.78
C VAL A 479 8.74 -14.87 -18.33
N LEU A 480 8.19 -14.01 -17.47
CA LEU A 480 8.07 -14.21 -16.05
C LEU A 480 6.60 -14.41 -15.70
N ALA A 481 6.17 -15.63 -15.45
CA ALA A 481 4.83 -15.88 -14.91
C ALA A 481 4.86 -15.68 -13.39
N GLN A 482 3.78 -15.08 -12.86
CA GLN A 482 3.71 -14.70 -11.46
C GLN A 482 2.35 -14.99 -10.84
N ARG A 483 2.38 -15.45 -9.58
CA ARG A 483 1.23 -15.56 -8.67
C ARG A 483 1.61 -14.94 -7.33
N LEU A 484 0.61 -14.63 -6.50
CA LEU A 484 0.80 -14.18 -5.13
C LEU A 484 0.32 -15.25 -4.15
N CYS A 485 1.20 -15.61 -3.20
CA CYS A 485 0.86 -16.41 -2.03
C CYS A 485 0.73 -15.52 -0.80
N ARG A 486 -0.07 -15.96 0.17
CA ARG A 486 -0.07 -15.36 1.51
C ARG A 486 1.20 -15.74 2.25
N ARG A 487 1.78 -14.77 2.93
CA ARG A 487 2.95 -15.01 3.80
C ARG A 487 2.48 -15.43 5.19
N ILE A 488 3.08 -16.48 5.74
CA ILE A 488 2.83 -16.89 7.13
C ILE A 488 3.18 -15.74 8.06
N CYS A 489 2.30 -15.44 9.01
CA CYS A 489 2.51 -14.39 9.99
C CYS A 489 3.76 -14.67 10.84
N LYS A 490 4.66 -13.70 10.92
CA LYS A 490 5.93 -13.86 11.64
C LYS A 490 5.72 -14.09 13.14
N ASP A 491 4.67 -13.48 13.71
CA ASP A 491 4.43 -13.46 15.16
C ASP A 491 3.79 -14.75 15.67
N CYS A 492 3.09 -15.50 14.81
CA CYS A 492 2.46 -16.77 15.18
C CYS A 492 2.93 -17.96 14.33
N LYS A 493 4.06 -17.81 13.63
CA LYS A 493 4.70 -18.86 12.85
C LYS A 493 5.18 -19.97 13.77
N THR A 494 4.76 -21.22 13.52
CA THR A 494 5.16 -22.40 14.28
C THR A 494 5.69 -23.49 13.35
N PRO A 495 6.81 -24.12 13.70
CA PRO A 495 7.34 -25.25 12.95
C PRO A 495 6.50 -26.51 13.20
N HIS A 496 6.41 -27.36 12.18
CA HIS A 496 5.84 -28.71 12.29
C HIS A 496 6.59 -29.69 11.38
N ALA A 497 6.50 -30.96 11.68
CA ALA A 497 6.99 -32.01 10.77
C ALA A 497 6.10 -32.05 9.52
N PRO A 498 6.66 -32.35 8.32
CA PRO A 498 5.89 -32.47 7.11
C PRO A 498 4.74 -33.48 7.26
N THR A 499 3.54 -33.09 6.89
CA THR A 499 2.36 -33.97 6.85
C THR A 499 2.39 -34.87 5.61
N LEU A 500 1.57 -35.91 5.60
CA LEU A 500 1.47 -36.81 4.44
C LEU A 500 1.01 -36.08 3.16
N ASP A 501 0.11 -35.12 3.31
CA ASP A 501 -0.41 -34.32 2.19
C ASP A 501 0.68 -33.39 1.63
N GLU A 502 1.46 -32.76 2.50
CA GLU A 502 2.59 -31.93 2.07
C GLU A 502 3.68 -32.76 1.37
N ILE A 503 4.01 -33.93 1.91
CA ILE A 503 4.96 -34.84 1.27
C ILE A 503 4.42 -35.28 -0.12
N ALA A 504 3.13 -35.57 -0.23
CA ALA A 504 2.50 -35.94 -1.51
C ALA A 504 2.55 -34.78 -2.50
N ALA A 505 2.30 -33.53 -2.04
CA ALA A 505 2.36 -32.33 -2.89
C ALA A 505 3.78 -32.10 -3.45
N PHE A 506 4.82 -32.23 -2.62
CA PHE A 506 6.22 -32.14 -3.06
C PHE A 506 6.55 -33.20 -4.11
N LYS A 507 6.22 -34.47 -3.85
CA LYS A 507 6.47 -35.58 -4.78
C LYS A 507 5.73 -35.41 -6.12
N ALA A 508 4.49 -34.92 -6.08
CA ALA A 508 3.71 -34.66 -7.29
C ALA A 508 4.33 -33.59 -8.21
N ASN A 509 5.17 -32.73 -7.64
CA ASN A 509 5.92 -31.68 -8.37
C ASN A 509 7.40 -32.05 -8.61
N ASN A 510 7.77 -33.32 -8.45
CA ASN A 510 9.15 -33.81 -8.59
C ASN A 510 10.15 -33.10 -7.64
N LEU A 511 9.68 -32.77 -6.43
CA LEU A 511 10.47 -32.21 -5.36
C LEU A 511 10.55 -33.19 -4.19
N GLU A 512 11.65 -33.11 -3.44
CA GLU A 512 11.85 -33.89 -2.22
C GLU A 512 12.02 -32.95 -1.03
N ILE A 513 11.35 -33.27 0.08
CA ILE A 513 11.57 -32.59 1.35
C ILE A 513 12.82 -33.19 1.97
N PRO A 514 13.86 -32.36 2.29
CA PRO A 514 15.08 -32.87 2.94
C PRO A 514 14.75 -33.59 4.25
N ALA A 515 15.48 -34.64 4.56
CA ALA A 515 15.30 -35.37 5.81
C ALA A 515 15.52 -34.44 7.02
N GLY A 516 14.57 -34.42 7.94
CA GLY A 516 14.61 -33.56 9.13
C GLY A 516 14.20 -32.11 8.88
N ALA A 517 13.75 -31.73 7.66
CA ALA A 517 13.22 -30.41 7.41
C ALA A 517 11.94 -30.16 8.20
N GLN A 518 11.79 -28.93 8.66
CA GLN A 518 10.56 -28.44 9.32
C GLN A 518 9.82 -27.51 8.36
N LEU A 519 8.53 -27.75 8.21
CA LEU A 519 7.62 -26.81 7.57
C LEU A 519 6.98 -25.90 8.62
N TYR A 520 6.26 -24.89 8.18
CA TYR A 520 5.73 -23.88 9.07
C TYR A 520 4.26 -23.59 8.78
N SER A 521 3.50 -23.36 9.87
CA SER A 521 2.12 -22.91 9.80
C SER A 521 1.90 -21.71 10.72
N GLY A 522 0.86 -20.94 10.49
CA GLY A 522 0.47 -19.81 11.33
C GLY A 522 -0.70 -20.20 12.23
N LYS A 523 -0.54 -20.14 13.56
CA LYS A 523 -1.62 -20.48 14.53
C LYS A 523 -2.75 -19.46 14.58
N GLY A 524 -2.50 -18.23 14.08
CA GLY A 524 -3.39 -17.10 14.30
C GLY A 524 -3.01 -16.29 15.54
N CYS A 525 -3.03 -14.96 15.43
CA CYS A 525 -2.80 -14.02 16.53
C CYS A 525 -3.47 -12.67 16.19
N ASP A 526 -3.47 -11.72 17.13
CA ASP A 526 -4.04 -10.39 16.92
C ASP A 526 -3.40 -9.65 15.75
N THR A 527 -2.08 -9.78 15.58
CA THR A 527 -1.33 -9.15 14.45
C THR A 527 -1.84 -9.57 13.08
N CYS A 528 -2.31 -10.80 12.92
CA CYS A 528 -2.87 -11.32 11.66
C CYS A 528 -4.41 -11.44 11.68
N GLY A 529 -5.06 -10.96 12.73
CA GLY A 529 -6.51 -11.07 12.90
C GLY A 529 -7.00 -12.53 12.89
N GLY A 530 -6.29 -13.42 13.58
CA GLY A 530 -6.63 -14.85 13.71
C GLY A 530 -6.32 -15.70 12.46
N SER A 531 -5.91 -15.11 11.34
CA SER A 531 -5.79 -15.83 10.05
C SER A 531 -4.55 -16.70 9.91
N GLY A 532 -3.53 -16.53 10.75
CA GLY A 532 -2.23 -17.16 10.57
C GLY A 532 -1.35 -16.58 9.47
N PHE A 533 -1.86 -15.62 8.66
CA PHE A 533 -1.16 -15.03 7.51
C PHE A 533 -1.18 -13.51 7.57
N LYS A 534 -0.08 -12.87 7.12
CA LYS A 534 0.04 -11.41 7.02
C LYS A 534 0.94 -11.01 5.86
N GLY A 535 0.36 -10.28 4.90
CA GLY A 535 1.03 -9.86 3.67
C GLY A 535 1.11 -10.97 2.63
N ARG A 536 1.71 -10.62 1.49
CA ARG A 536 1.83 -11.51 0.32
C ARG A 536 3.28 -11.57 -0.15
N CYS A 537 3.66 -12.63 -0.86
CA CYS A 537 4.90 -12.74 -1.63
C CYS A 537 4.61 -13.29 -3.01
N GLY A 538 5.45 -12.95 -3.97
CA GLY A 538 5.40 -13.51 -5.31
C GLY A 538 5.96 -14.93 -5.33
N ILE A 539 5.40 -15.78 -6.17
CA ILE A 539 5.99 -17.00 -6.68
C ILE A 539 6.13 -16.86 -8.19
N HIS A 540 7.23 -17.37 -8.75
CA HIS A 540 7.70 -16.99 -10.06
C HIS A 540 8.08 -18.20 -10.92
N GLU A 541 7.70 -18.16 -12.19
CA GLU A 541 8.16 -19.08 -13.22
C GLU A 541 8.89 -18.25 -14.27
N LEU A 542 10.21 -18.34 -14.29
CA LEU A 542 11.05 -17.61 -15.22
C LEU A 542 11.46 -18.50 -16.40
N LEU A 543 10.91 -18.23 -17.56
CA LEU A 543 11.34 -18.80 -18.82
C LEU A 543 12.34 -17.83 -19.49
N VAL A 544 13.58 -18.30 -19.64
CA VAL A 544 14.63 -17.58 -20.39
C VAL A 544 14.64 -18.09 -21.83
N VAL A 545 14.56 -17.19 -22.80
CA VAL A 545 14.61 -17.53 -24.21
C VAL A 545 16.06 -17.64 -24.66
N ASP A 546 16.69 -18.73 -24.30
CA ASP A 546 18.02 -19.13 -24.78
C ASP A 546 17.97 -19.80 -26.16
N ASP A 547 19.08 -20.31 -26.66
CA ASP A 547 19.17 -20.91 -27.99
C ASP A 547 18.29 -22.18 -28.12
N VAL A 548 18.14 -22.93 -27.02
CA VAL A 548 17.30 -24.13 -27.00
C VAL A 548 15.82 -23.77 -27.12
N VAL A 549 15.36 -22.84 -26.28
CA VAL A 549 13.98 -22.35 -26.30
C VAL A 549 13.68 -21.62 -27.61
N ARG A 550 14.63 -20.85 -28.13
CA ARG A 550 14.51 -20.19 -29.44
C ARG A 550 14.30 -21.19 -30.55
N THR A 551 15.11 -22.26 -30.58
CA THR A 551 15.01 -23.31 -31.59
C THR A 551 13.68 -24.04 -31.49
N ALA A 552 13.22 -24.35 -30.28
CA ALA A 552 11.91 -24.96 -30.04
C ALA A 552 10.77 -24.07 -30.56
N THR A 553 10.83 -22.78 -30.27
CA THR A 553 9.84 -21.78 -30.71
C THR A 553 9.79 -21.67 -32.23
N LEU A 554 10.94 -21.71 -32.92
CA LEU A 554 11.00 -21.66 -34.38
C LEU A 554 10.48 -22.94 -35.05
N LYS A 555 10.63 -24.08 -34.37
CA LYS A 555 10.21 -25.36 -34.88
C LYS A 555 8.69 -25.57 -34.74
N ASP A 556 8.14 -25.27 -33.57
CA ASP A 556 6.73 -25.42 -33.27
C ASP A 556 6.38 -24.55 -32.04
N VAL A 557 5.50 -23.57 -32.21
CA VAL A 557 5.08 -22.61 -31.18
C VAL A 557 4.04 -23.24 -30.21
N ASN A 558 4.13 -24.50 -29.95
CA ASN A 558 3.29 -25.17 -28.97
C ASN A 558 3.84 -24.95 -27.56
N ALA A 559 2.97 -24.56 -26.62
CA ALA A 559 3.35 -24.28 -25.25
C ALA A 559 4.01 -25.47 -24.54
N ASP A 560 3.57 -26.72 -24.82
CA ASP A 560 4.14 -27.90 -24.20
C ASP A 560 5.52 -28.23 -24.73
N ASN A 561 5.77 -28.03 -26.04
CA ASN A 561 7.11 -28.16 -26.62
C ASN A 561 8.09 -27.13 -26.04
N ILE A 562 7.65 -25.89 -25.93
CA ILE A 562 8.45 -24.81 -25.34
C ILE A 562 8.72 -25.11 -23.86
N ARG A 563 7.72 -25.60 -23.11
CA ARG A 563 7.87 -26.01 -21.69
C ARG A 563 8.90 -27.12 -21.56
N ASN A 564 8.80 -28.16 -22.35
CA ASN A 564 9.74 -29.28 -22.32
C ASN A 564 11.16 -28.82 -22.64
N ALA A 565 11.35 -28.01 -23.67
CA ALA A 565 12.63 -27.42 -24.01
C ALA A 565 13.20 -26.61 -22.84
N ALA A 566 12.39 -25.75 -22.20
CA ALA A 566 12.81 -24.88 -21.12
C ALA A 566 13.13 -25.64 -19.81
N MET A 567 12.41 -26.73 -19.50
CA MET A 567 12.58 -27.50 -18.27
C MET A 567 13.68 -28.58 -18.38
N LEU A 568 13.77 -29.25 -19.51
CA LEU A 568 14.58 -30.46 -19.65
C LEU A 568 15.88 -30.23 -20.40
N GLU A 569 15.87 -29.41 -21.45
CA GLU A 569 16.98 -29.25 -22.39
C GLU A 569 17.77 -27.95 -22.17
N SER A 570 17.09 -26.86 -21.76
CA SER A 570 17.73 -25.58 -21.52
C SER A 570 18.72 -25.65 -20.35
N PRO A 571 19.92 -25.05 -20.46
CA PRO A 571 20.85 -24.89 -19.34
C PRO A 571 20.28 -24.03 -18.22
N GLN A 572 19.31 -23.18 -18.52
CA GLN A 572 18.65 -22.30 -17.55
C GLN A 572 17.57 -23.01 -16.71
N LYS A 573 17.16 -24.20 -17.06
CA LYS A 573 16.19 -25.07 -16.37
C LYS A 573 15.06 -24.31 -15.68
N MET A 574 14.03 -24.03 -16.41
CA MET A 574 12.83 -23.37 -15.88
C MET A 574 12.20 -24.21 -14.77
N ARG A 575 11.83 -23.58 -13.65
CA ARG A 575 10.93 -24.16 -12.65
C ARG A 575 9.51 -23.68 -12.94
N ILE A 576 8.54 -24.58 -12.88
CA ILE A 576 7.13 -24.18 -12.96
C ILE A 576 6.69 -23.51 -11.67
N ILE A 577 5.63 -22.73 -11.75
CA ILE A 577 5.16 -21.88 -10.65
C ILE A 577 4.83 -22.65 -9.36
N THR A 578 4.36 -23.89 -9.49
CA THR A 578 4.09 -24.76 -8.33
C THR A 578 5.37 -25.23 -7.65
N GLN A 579 6.44 -25.47 -8.40
CA GLN A 579 7.77 -25.83 -7.84
C GLN A 579 8.43 -24.65 -7.11
N ASP A 580 8.20 -23.44 -7.59
CA ASP A 580 8.72 -22.23 -6.92
C ASP A 580 7.93 -21.92 -5.64
N GLY A 581 6.65 -22.31 -5.57
CA GLY A 581 5.77 -22.08 -4.43
C GLY A 581 5.90 -23.10 -3.31
N LEU A 582 6.43 -24.29 -3.57
CA LEU A 582 6.70 -25.35 -2.61
C LEU A 582 8.11 -25.24 -2.01
#